data_6874defa035b85d7245a09fae7c2031d
#
_entry.id   6874defa035b85d7245a09fae7c2031d
#
_cell.length_a   1.000
_cell.length_b   1.000
_cell.length_c   1.000
_cell.angle_alpha   90.00
_cell.angle_beta   90.00
_cell.angle_gamma   90.00
#
_symmetry.space_group_name_H-M   'P 1'
#
loop_
_entity.id
_entity.type
_entity.pdbx_description
1 polymer ?
#
loop_
_entity_poly.entity_id
_entity_poly.type
_entity_poly.pdbx_seq_one_letter_code
_entity_poly.pdbx_strand_id
1 'polypeptide(L)'
;GDGTIIDRTSPVQIETETTWSSVVCGEWYSIAIKNDGTLWAWGHNGYGQLGDGTTTDKTSPVQIGTDTNWSFIACGIKQTIAIKSNGTLWAWGRNQYGQLGDGTATDKLSPVQIGTDTNWSQVAGGWYHTIAIKSDGTLWAWGFNGSGQLGDGTQINKLTPVQIGIETSWSQLACGANHTI
;
A
#
# COMPACT_ATOMS: atom_id res chain seq x y z
N GLY A 1 8.33 -7.44 15.03
CA GLY A 1 9.33 -7.82 14.02
C GLY A 1 10.60 -8.45 14.61
N ASP A 2 10.73 -8.45 15.94
CA ASP A 2 11.90 -8.98 16.66
C ASP A 2 11.81 -10.52 16.93
N GLY A 3 10.87 -11.22 16.31
CA GLY A 3 10.63 -12.64 16.48
C GLY A 3 9.73 -12.99 17.67
N THR A 4 9.25 -12.00 18.41
CA THR A 4 8.42 -12.22 19.60
C THR A 4 7.06 -11.51 19.51
N ILE A 5 6.16 -11.84 20.43
CA ILE A 5 4.88 -11.15 20.66
C ILE A 5 4.91 -10.32 21.95
N ILE A 6 6.10 -10.04 22.49
CA ILE A 6 6.27 -9.31 23.75
C ILE A 6 6.33 -7.80 23.45
N ASP A 7 5.50 -7.03 24.14
CA ASP A 7 5.53 -5.56 24.04
C ASP A 7 6.89 -5.02 24.47
N ARG A 8 7.40 -4.05 23.70
CA ARG A 8 8.68 -3.41 23.96
C ARG A 8 8.47 -1.97 24.47
N THR A 9 9.08 -1.64 25.58
CA THR A 9 9.04 -0.30 26.17
C THR A 9 10.19 0.59 25.68
N SER A 10 11.10 0.05 24.89
CA SER A 10 12.22 0.78 24.27
C SER A 10 12.47 0.22 22.86
N PRO A 11 13.09 1.02 21.96
CA PRO A 11 13.44 0.54 20.63
C PRO A 11 14.32 -0.71 20.67
N VAL A 12 14.01 -1.70 19.83
CA VAL A 12 14.80 -2.91 19.63
C VAL A 12 15.17 -2.99 18.16
N GLN A 13 16.43 -3.26 17.87
CA GLN A 13 16.88 -3.45 16.50
C GLN A 13 16.27 -4.73 15.94
N ILE A 14 15.68 -4.61 14.75
CA ILE A 14 15.15 -5.75 13.97
C ILE A 14 16.22 -6.15 12.97
N GLU A 15 16.71 -7.40 13.09
CA GLU A 15 17.85 -7.94 12.35
C GLU A 15 19.17 -7.17 12.61
N THR A 16 20.29 -7.77 12.26
CA THR A 16 21.63 -7.17 12.39
C THR A 16 22.05 -6.42 11.12
N GLU A 17 21.32 -6.60 10.03
CA GLU A 17 21.61 -5.96 8.74
C GLU A 17 21.14 -4.51 8.72
N THR A 18 21.93 -3.64 8.08
CA THR A 18 21.66 -2.19 7.94
C THR A 18 21.24 -1.83 6.52
N THR A 19 20.55 -2.74 5.84
CA THR A 19 20.24 -2.65 4.39
C THR A 19 18.83 -2.13 4.09
N TRP A 20 18.06 -1.71 5.10
CA TRP A 20 16.73 -1.14 4.93
C TRP A 20 16.79 0.24 4.27
N SER A 21 16.06 0.44 3.17
CA SER A 21 15.96 1.73 2.47
C SER A 21 14.70 2.50 2.84
N SER A 22 13.58 1.81 3.06
CA SER A 22 12.33 2.42 3.50
C SER A 22 11.49 1.46 4.31
N VAL A 23 10.65 1.99 5.19
CA VAL A 23 9.67 1.25 5.98
C VAL A 23 8.40 2.07 6.12
N VAL A 24 7.25 1.40 6.01
CA VAL A 24 5.92 1.97 6.27
C VAL A 24 5.13 1.02 7.15
N CYS A 25 4.16 1.55 7.88
CA CYS A 25 3.32 0.75 8.78
C CYS A 25 1.84 0.94 8.43
N GLY A 26 1.09 -0.16 8.47
CA GLY A 26 -0.35 -0.15 8.55
C GLY A 26 -0.83 -0.40 9.99
N GLU A 27 -2.08 -0.84 10.14
CA GLU A 27 -2.58 -1.28 11.44
C GLU A 27 -1.99 -2.65 11.78
N TRP A 28 -1.05 -2.70 12.73
CA TRP A 28 -0.39 -3.90 13.26
C TRP A 28 0.48 -4.68 12.26
N TYR A 29 0.93 -4.06 11.18
CA TYR A 29 1.87 -4.69 10.24
C TYR A 29 2.84 -3.66 9.68
N SER A 30 3.96 -4.13 9.19
CA SER A 30 5.02 -3.32 8.58
C SER A 30 5.43 -3.90 7.24
N ILE A 31 5.75 -3.01 6.32
CA ILE A 31 6.31 -3.31 5.00
C ILE A 31 7.59 -2.52 4.83
N ALA A 32 8.62 -3.13 4.28
CA ALA A 32 9.91 -2.48 4.07
C ALA A 32 10.53 -2.87 2.71
N ILE A 33 11.35 -1.98 2.18
CA ILE A 33 12.20 -2.24 1.01
C ILE A 33 13.66 -2.20 1.48
N LYS A 34 14.47 -3.18 1.06
CA LYS A 34 15.93 -3.15 1.23
C LYS A 34 16.60 -2.41 0.07
N ASN A 35 17.87 -2.03 0.25
CA ASN A 35 18.67 -1.30 -0.76
C ASN A 35 18.84 -2.07 -2.09
N ASP A 36 18.67 -3.39 -2.07
CA ASP A 36 18.68 -4.25 -3.25
C ASP A 36 17.33 -4.30 -3.99
N GLY A 37 16.34 -3.51 -3.52
CA GLY A 37 15.01 -3.44 -4.10
C GLY A 37 14.08 -4.60 -3.73
N THR A 38 14.46 -5.49 -2.80
CA THR A 38 13.61 -6.56 -2.31
C THR A 38 12.56 -6.05 -1.32
N LEU A 39 11.37 -6.66 -1.32
CA LEU A 39 10.24 -6.31 -0.46
C LEU A 39 10.15 -7.29 0.72
N TRP A 40 9.88 -6.77 1.90
CA TRP A 40 9.79 -7.51 3.16
C TRP A 40 8.56 -7.08 3.96
N ALA A 41 7.98 -8.01 4.72
CA ALA A 41 6.77 -7.73 5.51
C ALA A 41 6.75 -8.53 6.82
N TRP A 42 6.10 -7.99 7.86
CA TRP A 42 5.85 -8.66 9.13
C TRP A 42 4.68 -8.04 9.88
N GLY A 43 4.17 -8.74 10.89
CA GLY A 43 3.03 -8.34 11.70
C GLY A 43 1.76 -9.09 11.33
N HIS A 44 0.61 -8.45 11.54
CA HIS A 44 -0.72 -9.00 11.29
C HIS A 44 -0.97 -9.28 9.81
N ASN A 45 -1.59 -10.44 9.50
CA ASN A 45 -1.81 -10.89 8.12
C ASN A 45 -3.22 -11.44 7.83
N GLY A 46 -4.18 -11.23 8.71
CA GLY A 46 -5.53 -11.83 8.60
C GLY A 46 -6.29 -11.55 7.29
N TYR A 47 -5.84 -10.57 6.49
CA TYR A 47 -6.39 -10.21 5.17
C TYR A 47 -5.39 -10.37 4.03
N GLY A 48 -4.22 -10.99 4.28
CA GLY A 48 -3.14 -11.12 3.30
C GLY A 48 -2.36 -9.82 3.07
N GLN A 49 -2.42 -8.86 3.99
CA GLN A 49 -1.76 -7.56 3.85
C GLN A 49 -0.24 -7.63 3.80
N LEU A 50 0.37 -8.74 4.22
CA LEU A 50 1.80 -8.97 4.05
C LEU A 50 2.17 -9.36 2.62
N GLY A 51 1.27 -10.01 1.87
CA GLY A 51 1.49 -10.37 0.47
C GLY A 51 2.26 -11.68 0.27
N ASP A 52 2.43 -12.51 1.30
CA ASP A 52 3.18 -13.77 1.26
C ASP A 52 2.37 -14.98 0.76
N GLY A 53 1.15 -14.76 0.26
CA GLY A 53 0.24 -15.81 -0.19
C GLY A 53 -0.54 -16.49 0.94
N THR A 54 -0.39 -16.04 2.18
CA THR A 54 -1.05 -16.62 3.37
C THR A 54 -1.89 -15.58 4.12
N THR A 55 -2.60 -16.03 5.15
CA THR A 55 -3.26 -15.16 6.14
C THR A 55 -2.66 -15.35 7.54
N THR A 56 -1.43 -15.87 7.63
CA THR A 56 -0.75 -16.14 8.89
C THR A 56 0.17 -14.99 9.27
N ASP A 57 0.03 -14.49 10.49
CA ASP A 57 0.87 -13.42 11.04
C ASP A 57 2.35 -13.81 11.07
N LYS A 58 3.25 -12.85 10.91
CA LYS A 58 4.70 -13.04 10.95
C LYS A 58 5.32 -12.20 12.06
N THR A 59 6.02 -12.85 12.98
CA THR A 59 6.72 -12.17 14.09
C THR A 59 8.08 -11.60 13.69
N SER A 60 8.61 -12.02 12.54
CA SER A 60 9.89 -11.56 11.97
C SER A 60 9.71 -11.16 10.50
N PRO A 61 10.58 -10.31 9.93
CA PRO A 61 10.54 -9.97 8.52
C PRO A 61 10.60 -11.21 7.63
N VAL A 62 9.70 -11.30 6.65
CA VAL A 62 9.70 -12.31 5.59
C VAL A 62 9.79 -11.62 4.24
N GLN A 63 10.58 -12.16 3.32
CA GLN A 63 10.68 -11.63 1.96
C GLN A 63 9.41 -11.95 1.17
N ILE A 64 8.92 -10.96 0.44
CA ILE A 64 7.72 -11.06 -0.39
C ILE A 64 8.10 -11.20 -1.86
N GLY A 65 7.92 -12.42 -2.38
CA GLY A 65 8.34 -12.75 -3.75
C GLY A 65 9.86 -12.67 -3.95
N THR A 66 10.28 -12.59 -5.21
CA THR A 66 11.69 -12.56 -5.61
C THR A 66 12.06 -11.31 -6.41
N ASP A 67 11.11 -10.39 -6.61
CA ASP A 67 11.36 -9.15 -7.34
C ASP A 67 12.33 -8.23 -6.58
N THR A 68 13.19 -7.54 -7.32
CA THR A 68 14.23 -6.63 -6.79
C THR A 68 14.08 -5.21 -7.33
N ASN A 69 12.88 -4.84 -7.74
CA ASN A 69 12.60 -3.55 -8.37
C ASN A 69 11.49 -2.76 -7.67
N TRP A 70 11.19 -3.07 -6.41
CA TRP A 70 10.30 -2.27 -5.60
C TRP A 70 10.95 -0.92 -5.25
N SER A 71 10.23 0.18 -5.47
CA SER A 71 10.77 1.55 -5.32
C SER A 71 9.97 2.43 -4.37
N PHE A 72 8.67 2.17 -4.21
CA PHE A 72 7.81 2.94 -3.32
C PHE A 72 6.77 2.03 -2.67
N ILE A 73 6.47 2.29 -1.41
CA ILE A 73 5.46 1.55 -0.63
C ILE A 73 4.59 2.49 0.18
N ALA A 74 3.34 2.13 0.32
CA ALA A 74 2.37 2.78 1.22
C ALA A 74 1.45 1.74 1.84
N CYS A 75 0.96 2.03 3.03
CA CYS A 75 -0.02 1.20 3.72
C CYS A 75 -1.30 1.99 3.96
N GLY A 76 -2.43 1.30 3.87
CA GLY A 76 -3.63 1.70 4.55
C GLY A 76 -3.82 0.90 5.84
N ILE A 77 -5.06 0.81 6.33
CA ILE A 77 -5.32 0.08 7.58
C ILE A 77 -4.96 -1.41 7.44
N LYS A 78 -5.36 -2.06 6.33
CA LYS A 78 -5.17 -3.50 6.07
C LYS A 78 -4.92 -3.79 4.58
N GLN A 79 -4.47 -2.80 3.83
CA GLN A 79 -4.04 -2.93 2.43
C GLN A 79 -2.64 -2.34 2.27
N THR A 80 -1.88 -2.97 1.40
CA THR A 80 -0.55 -2.52 0.99
C THR A 80 -0.58 -2.13 -0.48
N ILE A 81 0.06 -1.03 -0.80
CA ILE A 81 0.19 -0.50 -2.15
C ILE A 81 1.67 -0.25 -2.41
N ALA A 82 2.13 -0.58 -3.61
CA ALA A 82 3.53 -0.40 -3.97
C ALA A 82 3.68 0.02 -5.44
N ILE A 83 4.77 0.72 -5.73
CA ILE A 83 5.17 1.07 -7.09
C ILE A 83 6.53 0.45 -7.34
N LYS A 84 6.70 -0.19 -8.52
CA LYS A 84 7.99 -0.67 -8.99
C LYS A 84 8.75 0.41 -9.73
N SER A 85 10.07 0.28 -9.88
CA SER A 85 10.93 1.24 -10.57
C SER A 85 10.59 1.48 -12.05
N ASN A 86 9.81 0.57 -12.65
CA ASN A 86 9.25 0.73 -13.98
C ASN A 86 7.92 1.51 -14.00
N GLY A 87 7.50 2.08 -12.88
CA GLY A 87 6.28 2.89 -12.74
C GLY A 87 4.98 2.09 -12.67
N THR A 88 5.00 0.76 -12.59
CA THR A 88 3.79 -0.06 -12.42
C THR A 88 3.29 -0.04 -10.99
N LEU A 89 1.96 0.02 -10.82
CA LEU A 89 1.27 0.01 -9.52
C LEU A 89 0.85 -1.42 -9.14
N TRP A 90 1.01 -1.76 -7.88
CA TRP A 90 0.68 -3.06 -7.30
C TRP A 90 -0.06 -2.88 -5.97
N ALA A 91 -1.01 -3.78 -5.65
CA ALA A 91 -1.75 -3.72 -4.39
C ALA A 91 -2.13 -5.12 -3.90
N TRP A 92 -2.29 -5.26 -2.57
CA TRP A 92 -2.73 -6.50 -1.93
C TRP A 92 -3.28 -6.25 -0.53
N GLY A 93 -3.85 -7.28 0.10
CA GLY A 93 -4.53 -7.19 1.39
C GLY A 93 -6.03 -7.04 1.23
N ARG A 94 -6.65 -6.35 2.16
CA ARG A 94 -8.11 -6.16 2.22
C ARG A 94 -8.64 -5.35 1.05
N ASN A 95 -9.82 -5.81 0.48
CA ASN A 95 -10.39 -5.20 -0.72
C ASN A 95 -11.92 -5.05 -0.72
N GLN A 96 -12.58 -5.20 0.40
CA GLN A 96 -14.06 -5.23 0.45
C GLN A 96 -14.77 -3.99 -0.15
N TYR A 97 -14.06 -2.87 -0.31
CA TYR A 97 -14.57 -1.62 -0.91
C TYR A 97 -13.89 -1.25 -2.22
N GLY A 98 -13.05 -2.15 -2.78
CA GLY A 98 -12.28 -1.88 -3.98
C GLY A 98 -11.02 -1.03 -3.73
N GLN A 99 -10.54 -0.96 -2.49
CA GLN A 99 -9.38 -0.13 -2.14
C GLN A 99 -8.06 -0.58 -2.78
N LEU A 100 -7.99 -1.78 -3.36
CA LEU A 100 -6.86 -2.22 -4.16
C LEU A 100 -6.88 -1.66 -5.59
N GLY A 101 -8.07 -1.39 -6.14
CA GLY A 101 -8.22 -0.81 -7.47
C GLY A 101 -8.15 -1.82 -8.62
N ASP A 102 -8.26 -3.12 -8.34
CA ASP A 102 -8.15 -4.20 -9.32
C ASP A 102 -9.45 -4.55 -10.06
N GLY A 103 -10.52 -3.75 -9.86
CA GLY A 103 -11.83 -3.98 -10.43
C GLY A 103 -12.71 -4.96 -9.63
N THR A 104 -12.21 -5.48 -8.50
CA THR A 104 -12.93 -6.43 -7.65
C THR A 104 -13.14 -5.88 -6.23
N ALA A 105 -13.90 -6.60 -5.42
CA ALA A 105 -14.03 -6.37 -3.98
C ALA A 105 -13.54 -7.60 -3.18
N THR A 106 -12.57 -8.34 -3.74
CA THR A 106 -12.01 -9.57 -3.16
C THR A 106 -10.58 -9.32 -2.69
N ASP A 107 -10.28 -9.70 -1.45
CA ASP A 107 -8.95 -9.59 -0.85
C ASP A 107 -7.89 -10.33 -1.70
N LYS A 108 -6.67 -9.81 -1.72
CA LYS A 108 -5.54 -10.43 -2.42
C LYS A 108 -4.45 -10.79 -1.44
N LEU A 109 -4.06 -12.05 -1.43
CA LEU A 109 -3.04 -12.57 -0.52
C LEU A 109 -1.61 -12.37 -1.03
N SER A 110 -1.46 -11.96 -2.29
CA SER A 110 -0.17 -11.68 -2.93
C SER A 110 -0.27 -10.40 -3.77
N PRO A 111 0.84 -9.74 -4.08
CA PRO A 111 0.84 -8.55 -4.93
C PRO A 111 0.15 -8.79 -6.27
N VAL A 112 -0.82 -7.95 -6.64
CA VAL A 112 -1.46 -7.93 -7.96
C VAL A 112 -1.20 -6.59 -8.63
N GLN A 113 -0.92 -6.60 -9.93
CA GLN A 113 -0.73 -5.38 -10.70
C GLN A 113 -2.07 -4.68 -10.94
N ILE A 114 -2.10 -3.37 -10.76
CA ILE A 114 -3.29 -2.54 -10.94
C ILE A 114 -3.21 -1.82 -12.28
N GLY A 115 -4.03 -2.26 -13.22
CA GLY A 115 -4.00 -1.74 -14.58
C GLY A 115 -2.70 -2.04 -15.33
N THR A 116 -2.46 -1.31 -16.40
CA THR A 116 -1.29 -1.46 -17.27
C THR A 116 -0.41 -0.22 -17.34
N ASP A 117 -0.78 0.85 -16.65
CA ASP A 117 -0.05 2.11 -16.64
C ASP A 117 1.34 1.95 -15.99
N THR A 118 2.32 2.68 -16.52
CA THR A 118 3.72 2.63 -16.08
C THR A 118 4.24 4.00 -15.66
N ASN A 119 3.35 4.91 -15.29
CA ASN A 119 3.67 6.29 -14.92
C ASN A 119 3.19 6.67 -13.52
N TRP A 120 2.94 5.71 -12.65
CA TRP A 120 2.64 5.98 -11.24
C TRP A 120 3.91 6.45 -10.52
N SER A 121 3.79 7.55 -9.73
CA SER A 121 4.92 8.18 -9.06
C SER A 121 4.79 8.21 -7.54
N GLN A 122 3.58 8.39 -7.02
CA GLN A 122 3.30 8.41 -5.57
C GLN A 122 1.97 7.74 -5.27
N VAL A 123 1.84 7.19 -4.07
CA VAL A 123 0.60 6.58 -3.58
C VAL A 123 0.50 6.74 -2.07
N ALA A 124 -0.72 6.89 -1.55
CA ALA A 124 -1.02 6.79 -0.12
C ALA A 124 -2.29 6.00 0.12
N GLY A 125 -2.33 5.29 1.24
CA GLY A 125 -3.50 4.54 1.68
C GLY A 125 -4.18 5.20 2.87
N GLY A 126 -5.50 5.40 2.78
CA GLY A 126 -6.36 5.67 3.92
C GLY A 126 -6.86 4.37 4.57
N TRP A 127 -7.91 4.44 5.38
CA TRP A 127 -8.45 3.22 5.97
C TRP A 127 -8.96 2.24 4.92
N TYR A 128 -9.76 2.70 3.97
CA TYR A 128 -10.40 1.88 2.96
C TYR A 128 -10.40 2.54 1.58
N HIS A 129 -9.52 3.50 1.35
CA HIS A 129 -9.35 4.16 0.07
C HIS A 129 -7.86 4.33 -0.24
N THR A 130 -7.57 4.58 -1.48
CA THR A 130 -6.23 4.81 -2.00
C THR A 130 -6.24 6.03 -2.88
N ILE A 131 -5.20 6.85 -2.80
CA ILE A 131 -4.94 7.95 -3.72
C ILE A 131 -3.55 7.80 -4.33
N ALA A 132 -3.36 8.29 -5.52
CA ALA A 132 -2.08 8.24 -6.22
C ALA A 132 -1.90 9.44 -7.15
N ILE A 133 -0.63 9.77 -7.41
CA ILE A 133 -0.22 10.76 -8.42
C ILE A 133 0.56 10.05 -9.50
N LYS A 134 0.28 10.38 -10.76
CA LYS A 134 1.09 9.97 -11.90
C LYS A 134 2.21 10.98 -12.18
N SER A 135 3.23 10.59 -12.94
CA SER A 135 4.37 11.45 -13.29
C SER A 135 4.01 12.67 -14.15
N ASP A 136 2.80 12.67 -14.73
CA ASP A 136 2.22 13.81 -15.43
C ASP A 136 1.51 14.82 -14.50
N GLY A 137 1.56 14.58 -13.18
CA GLY A 137 0.97 15.41 -12.14
C GLY A 137 -0.54 15.22 -11.95
N THR A 138 -1.18 14.23 -12.59
CA THR A 138 -2.60 13.93 -12.40
C THR A 138 -2.87 13.19 -11.10
N LEU A 139 -3.99 13.52 -10.43
CA LEU A 139 -4.43 12.86 -9.19
C LEU A 139 -5.48 11.79 -9.50
N TRP A 140 -5.38 10.66 -8.80
CA TRP A 140 -6.24 9.50 -8.95
C TRP A 140 -6.67 8.97 -7.58
N ALA A 141 -7.92 8.46 -7.47
CA ALA A 141 -8.44 7.91 -6.22
C ALA A 141 -9.37 6.71 -6.46
N TRP A 142 -9.43 5.79 -5.49
CA TRP A 142 -10.33 4.62 -5.54
C TRP A 142 -10.54 4.02 -4.15
N GLY A 143 -11.50 3.07 -4.05
CA GLY A 143 -11.89 2.45 -2.80
C GLY A 143 -13.16 3.04 -2.22
N PHE A 144 -13.28 3.04 -0.91
CA PHE A 144 -14.43 3.56 -0.16
C PHE A 144 -14.61 5.06 -0.35
N ASN A 145 -15.86 5.47 -0.60
CA ASN A 145 -16.23 6.86 -0.85
C ASN A 145 -17.49 7.34 -0.07
N GLY A 146 -17.91 6.57 0.92
CA GLY A 146 -19.15 6.89 1.66
C GLY A 146 -19.15 8.25 2.37
N SER A 147 -17.96 8.85 2.59
CA SER A 147 -17.80 10.20 3.15
C SER A 147 -17.27 11.22 2.12
N GLY A 148 -17.23 10.87 0.83
CA GLY A 148 -16.68 11.74 -0.22
C GLY A 148 -15.15 11.84 -0.24
N GLN A 149 -14.44 10.93 0.41
CA GLN A 149 -12.98 10.98 0.58
C GLN A 149 -12.18 10.84 -0.71
N LEU A 150 -12.79 10.37 -1.79
CA LEU A 150 -12.14 10.33 -3.11
C LEU A 150 -12.10 11.69 -3.81
N GLY A 151 -12.99 12.63 -3.43
CA GLY A 151 -13.02 13.96 -4.03
C GLY A 151 -13.56 14.00 -5.46
N ASP A 152 -14.26 12.96 -5.93
CA ASP A 152 -14.82 12.84 -7.28
C ASP A 152 -16.22 13.46 -7.44
N GLY A 153 -16.73 14.18 -6.43
CA GLY A 153 -18.07 14.77 -6.39
C GLY A 153 -19.18 13.77 -6.10
N THR A 154 -18.87 12.53 -5.78
CA THR A 154 -19.85 11.47 -5.45
C THR A 154 -19.59 10.88 -4.06
N GLN A 155 -20.48 9.99 -3.62
CA GLN A 155 -20.29 9.11 -2.45
C GLN A 155 -20.34 7.63 -2.86
N ILE A 156 -19.95 7.33 -4.11
CA ILE A 156 -19.97 5.98 -4.67
C ILE A 156 -18.56 5.42 -4.67
N ASN A 157 -18.38 4.23 -4.08
CA ASN A 157 -17.11 3.52 -4.10
C ASN A 157 -16.60 3.28 -5.52
N LYS A 158 -15.30 3.33 -5.72
CA LYS A 158 -14.66 3.03 -7.00
C LYS A 158 -13.78 1.79 -6.88
N LEU A 159 -14.04 0.79 -7.71
CA LEU A 159 -13.28 -0.47 -7.71
C LEU A 159 -11.99 -0.39 -8.55
N THR A 160 -11.84 0.68 -9.33
CA THR A 160 -10.67 0.97 -10.17
C THR A 160 -10.24 2.41 -9.99
N PRO A 161 -8.98 2.76 -10.27
CA PRO A 161 -8.52 4.15 -10.23
C PRO A 161 -9.37 5.07 -11.12
N VAL A 162 -9.81 6.20 -10.56
CA VAL A 162 -10.50 7.27 -11.28
C VAL A 162 -9.71 8.56 -11.12
N GLN A 163 -9.59 9.33 -12.20
CA GLN A 163 -8.92 10.63 -12.17
C GLN A 163 -9.78 11.65 -11.42
N ILE A 164 -9.16 12.45 -10.58
CA ILE A 164 -9.79 13.49 -9.77
C ILE A 164 -9.41 14.86 -10.33
N GLY A 165 -10.42 15.57 -10.84
CA GLY A 165 -10.18 16.86 -11.50
C GLY A 165 -9.42 16.74 -12.83
N ILE A 166 -8.97 17.88 -13.33
CA ILE A 166 -8.23 18.00 -14.60
C ILE A 166 -6.83 18.62 -14.41
N GLU A 167 -6.50 18.99 -13.18
CA GLU A 167 -5.21 19.60 -12.83
C GLU A 167 -4.09 18.59 -12.97
N THR A 168 -2.92 19.09 -13.38
CA THR A 168 -1.68 18.32 -13.60
C THR A 168 -0.50 18.86 -12.77
N SER A 169 -0.79 19.48 -11.63
CA SER A 169 0.21 20.11 -10.77
C SER A 169 0.31 19.48 -9.38
N TRP A 170 -0.31 18.34 -9.19
CA TRP A 170 -0.22 17.62 -7.92
C TRP A 170 1.18 17.03 -7.73
N SER A 171 1.80 17.32 -6.56
CA SER A 171 3.18 16.92 -6.27
C SER A 171 3.35 16.19 -4.93
N GLN A 172 2.36 16.27 -4.06
CA GLN A 172 2.34 15.59 -2.76
C GLN A 172 0.94 15.10 -2.44
N LEU A 173 0.86 14.04 -1.65
CA LEU A 173 -0.40 13.49 -1.18
C LEU A 173 -0.26 12.89 0.21
N ALA A 174 -1.34 12.91 0.98
CA ALA A 174 -1.46 12.20 2.24
C ALA A 174 -2.90 11.74 2.45
N CYS A 175 -3.06 10.63 3.15
CA CYS A 175 -4.35 10.13 3.58
C CYS A 175 -4.46 10.15 5.10
N GLY A 176 -5.61 10.57 5.60
CA GLY A 176 -6.08 10.20 6.92
C GLY A 176 -7.00 8.98 6.86
N ALA A 177 -7.70 8.71 7.95
CA ALA A 177 -8.64 7.59 8.01
C ALA A 177 -9.72 7.67 6.93
N ASN A 178 -10.42 8.82 6.85
CA ASN A 178 -11.55 9.05 5.96
C ASN A 178 -11.44 10.42 5.23
N HIS A 179 -10.25 10.90 4.99
CA HIS A 179 -10.02 12.14 4.24
C HIS A 179 -8.71 12.07 3.46
N THR A 180 -8.60 12.91 2.47
CA THR A 180 -7.46 13.05 1.55
C THR A 180 -6.96 14.49 1.57
N ILE A 181 -5.65 14.69 1.52
CA ILE A 181 -4.97 16.00 1.45
C ILE A 181 -3.95 15.97 0.33
#